data_0625cad65a141c71ff2a427bd93cda6f
#
_entry.id   0625cad65a141c71ff2a427bd93cda6f
#
_cell.length_a   1.000
_cell.length_b   1.000
_cell.length_c   1.000
_cell.angle_alpha   90.00
_cell.angle_beta   90.00
_cell.angle_gamma   90.00
#
_symmetry.space_group_name_H-M   'P 1'
#
loop_
_entity.id
_entity.type
_entity.pdbx_description
1 polymer ?
#
loop_
_entity_poly.entity_id
_entity_poly.type
_entity_poly.pdbx_seq_one_letter_code
_entity_poly.pdbx_strand_id
1 'polypeptide(L)'
;MDTGIIGASEDEALQFHAGGRPGKLSIAPTKPLTTQRDLTLAYSPGVAFPCLHIQRQPGTAFDYTSKGNFVAVISNGTAVLGLGDLGALAAKPVMEGKCALFKRFADIDAIDLEIDTRDVDEFINCVRFLHPAFGG
;
A
#
# COMPACT_ATOMS: atom_id res chain seq x y z
N MET A 1 -12.63 -14.69 24.21
CA MET A 1 -11.61 -15.73 24.09
C MET A 1 -10.26 -15.13 24.45
N ASP A 2 -9.65 -15.63 25.47
CA ASP A 2 -8.27 -15.22 25.81
C ASP A 2 -7.34 -15.87 24.77
N THR A 3 -6.89 -15.10 23.80
CA THR A 3 -6.05 -15.61 22.70
C THR A 3 -4.60 -15.83 23.11
N GLY A 4 -4.27 -15.68 24.41
CA GLY A 4 -2.91 -15.89 24.91
C GLY A 4 -1.85 -14.97 24.28
N ILE A 5 -2.25 -13.84 23.71
CA ILE A 5 -1.32 -12.87 23.14
C ILE A 5 -0.59 -12.17 24.28
N ILE A 6 0.69 -12.47 24.42
CA ILE A 6 1.54 -11.89 25.45
C ILE A 6 1.76 -10.40 25.17
N GLY A 7 1.32 -9.54 26.08
CA GLY A 7 1.70 -8.13 26.11
C GLY A 7 0.65 -7.11 25.67
N ALA A 8 -0.53 -7.51 25.23
CA ALA A 8 -1.63 -6.58 24.92
C ALA A 8 -2.99 -7.21 25.22
N SER A 9 -3.95 -6.43 25.75
CA SER A 9 -5.34 -6.86 25.86
C SER A 9 -6.08 -6.66 24.53
N GLU A 10 -7.21 -7.36 24.37
CA GLU A 10 -8.10 -7.17 23.20
C GLU A 10 -8.56 -5.72 23.06
N ASP A 11 -9.05 -5.13 24.15
CA ASP A 11 -9.52 -3.75 24.17
C ASP A 11 -8.43 -2.76 23.79
N GLU A 12 -7.22 -2.93 24.32
CA GLU A 12 -6.07 -2.06 24.00
C GLU A 12 -5.72 -2.16 22.50
N ALA A 13 -5.68 -3.35 21.94
CA ALA A 13 -5.41 -3.56 20.54
C ALA A 13 -6.49 -2.94 19.63
N LEU A 14 -7.75 -3.13 19.96
CA LEU A 14 -8.87 -2.53 19.21
C LEU A 14 -8.86 -1.01 19.31
N GLN A 15 -8.63 -0.44 20.49
CA GLN A 15 -8.52 1.01 20.67
C GLN A 15 -7.34 1.61 19.88
N PHE A 16 -6.21 0.92 19.85
CA PHE A 16 -5.04 1.35 19.06
C PHE A 16 -5.38 1.48 17.57
N HIS A 17 -6.12 0.52 17.01
CA HIS A 17 -6.49 0.53 15.59
C HIS A 17 -7.62 1.50 15.24
N ALA A 18 -8.53 1.74 16.17
CA ALA A 18 -9.69 2.61 15.95
C ALA A 18 -9.44 4.08 16.32
N GLY A 19 -8.49 4.35 17.22
CA GLY A 19 -8.26 5.68 17.79
C GLY A 19 -7.79 6.70 16.77
N GLY A 20 -8.25 7.94 16.90
CA GLY A 20 -7.92 9.02 15.98
C GLY A 20 -8.39 8.73 14.55
N ARG A 21 -7.47 8.73 13.59
CA ARG A 21 -7.73 8.27 12.23
C ARG A 21 -7.58 6.74 12.19
N PRO A 22 -8.64 5.98 11.86
CA PRO A 22 -8.60 4.53 11.86
C PRO A 22 -7.51 3.95 10.95
N GLY A 23 -6.97 2.79 11.35
CA GLY A 23 -5.91 2.10 10.63
C GLY A 23 -4.51 2.63 10.98
N LYS A 24 -3.51 2.23 10.21
CA LYS A 24 -2.09 2.52 10.47
C LYS A 24 -1.40 3.25 9.31
N LEU A 25 -2.10 3.45 8.20
CA LEU A 25 -1.53 4.05 6.99
C LEU A 25 -2.32 5.30 6.57
N SER A 26 -1.60 6.21 5.94
CA SER A 26 -2.19 7.34 5.21
C SER A 26 -1.32 7.67 4.00
N ILE A 27 -1.88 8.44 3.06
CA ILE A 27 -1.16 8.90 1.88
C ILE A 27 -0.87 10.39 2.05
N ALA A 28 0.37 10.78 1.81
CA ALA A 28 0.82 12.15 1.86
C ALA A 28 1.44 12.57 0.52
N PRO A 29 1.01 13.67 -0.09
CA PRO A 29 1.68 14.25 -1.24
C PRO A 29 3.11 14.67 -0.91
N THR A 30 4.04 14.49 -1.85
CA THR A 30 5.46 14.90 -1.69
C THR A 30 5.77 16.27 -2.32
N LYS A 31 4.82 16.83 -3.07
CA LYS A 31 4.94 18.13 -3.74
C LYS A 31 3.99 19.14 -3.14
N PRO A 32 4.29 20.46 -3.22
CA PRO A 32 3.34 21.49 -2.83
C PRO A 32 2.09 21.45 -3.71
N LEU A 33 0.93 21.58 -3.08
CA LEU A 33 -0.37 21.61 -3.78
C LEU A 33 -1.23 22.77 -3.26
N THR A 34 -0.59 23.92 -3.01
CA THR A 34 -1.22 25.07 -2.36
C THR A 34 -1.64 26.17 -3.34
N THR A 35 -0.95 26.28 -4.47
CA THR A 35 -1.24 27.33 -5.47
C THR A 35 -1.86 26.77 -6.73
N GLN A 36 -2.52 27.63 -7.52
CA GLN A 36 -3.03 27.24 -8.84
C GLN A 36 -1.89 26.76 -9.76
N ARG A 37 -0.70 27.33 -9.60
CA ARG A 37 0.49 26.91 -10.36
C ARG A 37 0.90 25.49 -9.98
N ASP A 38 0.89 25.16 -8.70
CA ASP A 38 1.22 23.81 -8.22
C ASP A 38 0.25 22.78 -8.82
N LEU A 39 -1.05 23.06 -8.81
CA LEU A 39 -2.06 22.18 -9.37
C LEU A 39 -1.90 22.02 -10.89
N THR A 40 -1.54 23.09 -11.58
CA THR A 40 -1.26 23.07 -13.03
C THR A 40 -0.07 22.15 -13.36
N LEU A 41 0.96 22.15 -12.52
CA LEU A 41 2.15 21.31 -12.71
C LEU A 41 1.88 19.86 -12.28
N ALA A 42 1.18 19.67 -11.16
CA ALA A 42 0.94 18.33 -10.58
C ALA A 42 -0.11 17.53 -11.36
N TYR A 43 -1.05 18.20 -12.03
CA TYR A 43 -2.14 17.54 -12.74
C TYR A 43 -2.30 18.11 -14.14
N SER A 44 -3.31 18.92 -14.43
CA SER A 44 -3.61 19.36 -15.79
C SER A 44 -3.25 20.83 -16.01
N PRO A 45 -2.56 21.15 -17.11
CA PRO A 45 -2.06 20.30 -18.21
C PRO A 45 -0.63 19.77 -18.02
N GLY A 46 0.10 20.17 -16.97
CA GLY A 46 1.52 19.89 -16.79
C GLY A 46 1.88 18.40 -16.76
N VAL A 47 1.01 17.55 -16.22
CA VAL A 47 1.21 16.10 -16.14
C VAL A 47 1.36 15.41 -17.50
N ALA A 48 0.94 16.04 -18.59
CA ALA A 48 1.12 15.47 -19.93
C ALA A 48 2.59 15.30 -20.30
N PHE A 49 3.47 16.16 -19.82
CA PHE A 49 4.90 16.10 -20.15
C PHE A 49 5.58 14.85 -19.58
N PRO A 50 5.52 14.55 -18.27
CA PRO A 50 6.07 13.30 -17.75
C PRO A 50 5.40 12.05 -18.37
N CYS A 51 4.10 12.05 -18.64
CA CYS A 51 3.46 10.94 -19.34
C CYS A 51 4.08 10.66 -20.71
N LEU A 52 4.30 11.68 -21.53
CA LEU A 52 4.92 11.54 -22.85
C LEU A 52 6.40 11.13 -22.74
N HIS A 53 7.12 11.59 -21.71
CA HIS A 53 8.49 11.15 -21.46
C HIS A 53 8.55 9.66 -21.12
N ILE A 54 7.71 9.19 -20.22
CA ILE A 54 7.63 7.77 -19.83
C ILE A 54 7.21 6.90 -21.02
N GLN A 55 6.28 7.36 -21.85
CA GLN A 55 5.85 6.64 -23.04
C GLN A 55 7.04 6.39 -24.01
N ARG A 56 7.91 7.37 -24.19
CA ARG A 56 9.08 7.28 -25.07
C ARG A 56 10.24 6.49 -24.44
N GLN A 57 10.42 6.65 -23.15
CA GLN A 57 11.50 6.06 -22.36
C GLN A 57 10.95 5.50 -21.04
N PRO A 58 10.42 4.26 -21.01
CA PRO A 58 9.75 3.70 -19.83
C PRO A 58 10.57 3.74 -18.54
N GLY A 59 11.91 3.69 -18.62
CA GLY A 59 12.80 3.81 -17.47
C GLY A 59 12.66 5.13 -16.71
N THR A 60 12.21 6.20 -17.34
CA THR A 60 12.00 7.51 -16.69
C THR A 60 10.79 7.51 -15.74
N ALA A 61 10.01 6.43 -15.70
CA ALA A 61 8.98 6.26 -14.66
C ALA A 61 9.58 6.34 -13.26
N PHE A 62 10.81 5.89 -13.07
CA PHE A 62 11.54 5.98 -11.80
C PHE A 62 11.96 7.42 -11.44
N ASP A 63 12.07 8.31 -12.42
CA ASP A 63 12.44 9.71 -12.22
C ASP A 63 11.21 10.60 -11.93
N TYR A 64 10.07 10.26 -12.55
CA TYR A 64 8.88 11.13 -12.55
C TYR A 64 7.71 10.61 -11.72
N THR A 65 7.82 9.42 -11.12
CA THR A 65 6.77 8.82 -10.29
C THR A 65 7.34 8.27 -8.99
N SER A 66 6.45 7.92 -8.07
CA SER A 66 6.82 7.24 -6.81
C SER A 66 7.18 5.75 -6.98
N LYS A 67 7.14 5.22 -8.22
CA LYS A 67 7.35 3.79 -8.52
C LYS A 67 8.61 3.21 -7.87
N GLY A 68 9.71 3.96 -7.85
CA GLY A 68 11.00 3.48 -7.35
C GLY A 68 11.03 3.16 -5.85
N ASN A 69 10.17 3.78 -5.07
CA ASN A 69 10.05 3.55 -3.62
C ASN A 69 8.70 2.98 -3.21
N PHE A 70 7.88 2.55 -4.16
CA PHE A 70 6.52 2.10 -3.89
C PHE A 70 6.45 0.57 -3.98
N VAL A 71 6.08 -0.07 -2.85
CA VAL A 71 6.01 -1.53 -2.71
C VAL A 71 4.59 -1.97 -2.37
N ALA A 72 4.12 -3.03 -3.02
CA ALA A 72 2.84 -3.65 -2.70
C ALA A 72 3.04 -4.83 -1.74
N VAL A 73 2.33 -4.84 -0.62
CA VAL A 73 2.21 -6.00 0.26
C VAL A 73 0.90 -6.70 -0.06
N ILE A 74 0.97 -7.83 -0.75
CA ILE A 74 -0.19 -8.47 -1.37
C ILE A 74 -0.56 -9.76 -0.64
N SER A 75 -1.84 -9.95 -0.34
CA SER A 75 -2.35 -11.16 0.30
C SER A 75 -3.80 -11.44 -0.11
N ASN A 76 -4.21 -12.70 -0.07
CA ASN A 76 -5.61 -13.10 -0.11
C ASN A 76 -6.13 -13.55 1.27
N GLY A 77 -5.30 -13.47 2.32
CA GLY A 77 -5.68 -13.79 3.68
C GLY A 77 -5.92 -15.28 3.98
N THR A 78 -5.41 -16.18 3.14
CA THR A 78 -5.62 -17.64 3.32
C THR A 78 -4.71 -18.28 4.36
N ALA A 79 -3.66 -17.59 4.78
CA ALA A 79 -2.71 -18.08 5.80
C ALA A 79 -2.20 -16.91 6.66
N VAL A 80 -3.05 -16.43 7.55
CA VAL A 80 -2.68 -15.40 8.53
C VAL A 80 -2.02 -16.07 9.73
N LEU A 81 -0.80 -15.63 10.08
CA LEU A 81 0.02 -16.26 11.11
C LEU A 81 -0.73 -16.43 12.45
N GLY A 82 -0.84 -17.68 12.91
CA GLY A 82 -1.52 -18.04 14.14
C GLY A 82 -3.06 -18.09 14.05
N LEU A 83 -3.67 -17.62 12.95
CA LEU A 83 -5.13 -17.50 12.81
C LEU A 83 -5.68 -18.32 11.63
N GLY A 84 -4.85 -18.76 10.69
CA GLY A 84 -5.26 -19.54 9.53
C GLY A 84 -5.92 -18.73 8.42
N ASP A 85 -6.92 -19.30 7.74
CA ASP A 85 -7.67 -18.66 6.65
C ASP A 85 -8.75 -17.73 7.21
N LEU A 86 -8.47 -16.44 7.23
CA LEU A 86 -9.41 -15.39 7.64
C LEU A 86 -10.10 -14.72 6.44
N GLY A 87 -9.59 -14.94 5.22
CA GLY A 87 -10.01 -14.21 4.02
C GLY A 87 -9.32 -12.85 3.87
N ALA A 88 -9.48 -12.27 2.69
CA ALA A 88 -8.77 -11.08 2.27
C ALA A 88 -9.02 -9.88 3.18
N LEU A 89 -10.28 -9.55 3.44
CA LEU A 89 -10.65 -8.36 4.23
C LEU A 89 -10.10 -8.42 5.67
N ALA A 90 -10.25 -9.55 6.35
CA ALA A 90 -9.82 -9.70 7.74
C ALA A 90 -8.30 -9.72 7.90
N ALA A 91 -7.54 -10.00 6.83
CA ALA A 91 -6.08 -9.92 6.82
C ALA A 91 -5.55 -8.47 6.79
N LYS A 92 -6.37 -7.50 6.42
CA LYS A 92 -5.93 -6.10 6.22
C LYS A 92 -5.17 -5.49 7.40
N PRO A 93 -5.58 -5.63 8.67
CA PRO A 93 -4.82 -5.06 9.79
C PRO A 93 -3.39 -5.59 9.88
N VAL A 94 -3.16 -6.87 9.54
CA VAL A 94 -1.81 -7.47 9.51
C VAL A 94 -0.99 -6.90 8.35
N MET A 95 -1.59 -6.74 7.18
CA MET A 95 -0.92 -6.21 6.00
C MET A 95 -0.56 -4.73 6.18
N GLU A 96 -1.46 -3.92 6.72
CA GLU A 96 -1.13 -2.53 7.13
C GLU A 96 0.01 -2.48 8.13
N GLY A 97 0.05 -3.40 9.09
CA GLY A 97 1.14 -3.52 10.05
C GLY A 97 2.49 -3.74 9.36
N LYS A 98 2.55 -4.63 8.36
CA LYS A 98 3.77 -4.84 7.57
C LYS A 98 4.19 -3.58 6.81
N CYS A 99 3.25 -2.88 6.19
CA CYS A 99 3.52 -1.62 5.50
C CYS A 99 4.09 -0.56 6.45
N ALA A 100 3.51 -0.44 7.65
CA ALA A 100 4.01 0.47 8.67
C ALA A 100 5.45 0.14 9.11
N LEU A 101 5.80 -1.15 9.22
CA LEU A 101 7.16 -1.59 9.52
C LEU A 101 8.13 -1.27 8.37
N PHE A 102 7.74 -1.46 7.12
CA PHE A 102 8.55 -1.05 5.96
C PHE A 102 8.86 0.45 6.02
N LYS A 103 7.87 1.28 6.33
CA LYS A 103 8.09 2.72 6.47
C LYS A 103 9.01 3.05 7.64
N ARG A 104 8.74 2.46 8.80
CA ARG A 104 9.47 2.74 10.05
C ARG A 104 10.95 2.35 9.97
N PHE A 105 11.26 1.19 9.37
CA PHE A 105 12.62 0.63 9.40
C PHE A 105 13.42 0.82 8.12
N ALA A 106 12.77 1.05 6.98
CA ALA A 106 13.44 1.14 5.68
C ALA A 106 13.06 2.38 4.86
N ASP A 107 12.15 3.22 5.36
CA ASP A 107 11.61 4.38 4.63
C ASP A 107 11.04 4.02 3.24
N ILE A 108 10.49 2.81 3.12
CA ILE A 108 9.79 2.34 1.92
C ILE A 108 8.32 2.70 2.03
N ASP A 109 7.77 3.29 0.97
CA ASP A 109 6.35 3.59 0.84
C ASP A 109 5.61 2.33 0.40
N ALA A 110 5.09 1.57 1.36
CA ALA A 110 4.37 0.34 1.09
C ALA A 110 2.87 0.52 1.31
N ILE A 111 2.07 -0.09 0.44
CA ILE A 111 0.62 -0.23 0.63
C ILE A 111 0.21 -1.69 0.60
N ASP A 112 -0.85 -2.00 1.31
CA ASP A 112 -1.44 -3.32 1.33
C ASP A 112 -2.52 -3.46 0.25
N LEU A 113 -2.53 -4.61 -0.39
CA LEU A 113 -3.52 -4.99 -1.41
C LEU A 113 -4.09 -6.37 -1.05
N GLU A 114 -5.34 -6.38 -0.62
CA GLU A 114 -6.08 -7.59 -0.31
C GLU A 114 -6.86 -8.05 -1.55
N ILE A 115 -6.51 -9.22 -2.08
CA ILE A 115 -7.14 -9.78 -3.28
C ILE A 115 -8.16 -10.84 -2.87
N ASP A 116 -9.42 -10.60 -3.16
CA ASP A 116 -10.54 -11.47 -2.77
C ASP A 116 -10.72 -12.63 -3.76
N THR A 117 -9.73 -13.52 -3.78
CA THR A 117 -9.81 -14.80 -4.49
C THR A 117 -9.03 -15.88 -3.76
N ARG A 118 -9.47 -17.14 -3.87
CA ARG A 118 -8.73 -18.32 -3.44
C ARG A 118 -8.11 -19.09 -4.60
N ASP A 119 -8.42 -18.68 -5.82
CA ASP A 119 -7.83 -19.26 -7.03
C ASP A 119 -6.41 -18.71 -7.23
N VAL A 120 -5.46 -19.63 -7.36
CA VAL A 120 -4.03 -19.27 -7.48
C VAL A 120 -3.74 -18.57 -8.80
N ASP A 121 -4.35 -18.99 -9.89
CA ASP A 121 -4.10 -18.41 -11.21
C ASP A 121 -4.68 -17.01 -11.32
N GLU A 122 -5.88 -16.79 -10.76
CA GLU A 122 -6.47 -15.45 -10.66
C GLU A 122 -5.59 -14.52 -9.83
N PHE A 123 -5.08 -14.99 -8.68
CA PHE A 123 -4.18 -14.23 -7.82
C PHE A 123 -2.90 -13.83 -8.56
N ILE A 124 -2.24 -14.79 -9.21
CA ILE A 124 -1.01 -14.56 -9.98
C ILE A 124 -1.27 -13.56 -11.11
N ASN A 125 -2.38 -13.70 -11.84
CA ASN A 125 -2.73 -12.78 -12.91
C ASN A 125 -2.98 -11.36 -12.39
N CYS A 126 -3.66 -11.20 -11.26
CA CYS A 126 -3.85 -9.90 -10.62
C CYS A 126 -2.50 -9.24 -10.30
N VAL A 127 -1.61 -9.96 -9.65
CA VAL A 127 -0.26 -9.45 -9.29
C VAL A 127 0.54 -9.05 -10.54
N ARG A 128 0.48 -9.86 -11.60
CA ARG A 128 1.16 -9.59 -12.86
C ARG A 128 0.77 -8.26 -13.49
N PHE A 129 -0.53 -7.95 -13.47
CA PHE A 129 -1.05 -6.72 -14.08
C PHE A 129 -0.78 -5.46 -13.24
N LEU A 130 -0.41 -5.61 -11.97
CA LEU A 130 -0.03 -4.49 -11.09
C LEU A 130 1.42 -4.02 -11.29
N HIS A 131 2.23 -4.75 -12.05
CA HIS A 131 3.65 -4.45 -12.26
C HIS A 131 3.96 -2.98 -12.61
N PRO A 132 3.18 -2.26 -13.45
CA PRO A 132 3.50 -0.87 -13.75
C PRO A 132 3.43 0.08 -12.54
N ALA A 133 2.64 -0.25 -11.52
CA ALA A 133 2.38 0.63 -10.39
C ALA A 133 3.46 0.60 -9.30
N PHE A 134 4.24 -0.48 -9.21
CA PHE A 134 5.14 -0.72 -8.09
C PHE A 134 6.58 -0.98 -8.54
N GLY A 135 7.53 -0.64 -7.66
CA GLY A 135 8.93 -0.99 -7.80
C GLY A 135 9.26 -2.39 -7.25
N GLY A 136 8.39 -2.90 -6.38
CA GLY A 136 8.52 -4.22 -5.81
C GLY A 136 7.25 -4.70 -5.14
#